data_25dfca91faa6a5bbb64549e0299aa08d
#
_entry.id   25dfca91faa6a5bbb64549e0299aa08d
#
_cell.length_a   1.000
_cell.length_b   1.000
_cell.length_c   1.000
_cell.angle_alpha   90.00
_cell.angle_beta   90.00
_cell.angle_gamma   90.00
#
_symmetry.space_group_name_H-M   'P 1'
#
loop_
_entity.id
_entity.type
_entity.pdbx_description
1 polymer ?
#
loop_
_entity_poly.entity_id
_entity_poly.type
_entity_poly.pdbx_seq_one_letter_code
_entity_poly.pdbx_strand_id
1 'polypeptide(L)'
;MVSQHGASQHGASQHGLPPAPLDPAALAESLRPFGQSRMLPRAAYTDPAVFEWEQQHFFGSGWLCVGRSDQVANPGDQRAEPAGVAGVLLTRDDDGVLHAFANTCRHRGHELLPCGAAASQSVIICPYHAWT
;
A
#
# COMPACT_ATOMS: atom_id res chain seq x y z
N MET A 1 17.55 33.14 21.61
CA MET A 1 17.20 33.12 20.18
C MET A 1 16.89 31.69 19.82
N VAL A 2 15.61 31.33 19.74
CA VAL A 2 15.15 29.97 19.40
C VAL A 2 14.79 29.97 17.92
N SER A 3 15.53 29.21 17.14
CA SER A 3 15.31 29.05 15.68
C SER A 3 14.06 28.18 15.45
N GLN A 4 13.04 28.75 14.85
CA GLN A 4 11.85 28.02 14.39
C GLN A 4 12.19 27.31 13.08
N HIS A 5 12.22 25.98 13.11
CA HIS A 5 12.27 25.17 11.89
C HIS A 5 10.87 25.14 11.28
N GLY A 6 10.75 25.78 10.15
CA GLY A 6 9.52 25.80 9.37
C GLY A 6 9.18 24.39 8.88
N ALA A 7 8.00 23.90 9.25
CA ALA A 7 7.41 22.71 8.71
C ALA A 7 7.12 22.94 7.23
N SER A 8 7.81 22.24 6.36
CA SER A 8 7.52 22.19 4.92
C SER A 8 6.15 21.53 4.72
N GLN A 9 5.15 22.34 4.38
CA GLN A 9 3.85 21.84 3.94
C GLN A 9 4.04 21.24 2.54
N HIS A 10 4.14 19.92 2.48
CA HIS A 10 3.99 19.22 1.20
C HIS A 10 2.53 19.38 0.79
N GLY A 11 2.28 20.30 -0.13
CA GLY A 11 0.98 20.49 -0.75
C GLY A 11 0.54 19.18 -1.41
N ALA A 12 -0.44 18.52 -0.81
CA ALA A 12 -1.18 17.46 -1.48
C ALA A 12 -1.81 18.08 -2.73
N SER A 13 -1.40 17.59 -3.90
CA SER A 13 -2.00 17.95 -5.18
C SER A 13 -3.50 17.62 -5.10
N GLN A 14 -4.35 18.66 -5.22
CA GLN A 14 -5.81 18.51 -5.28
C GLN A 14 -6.25 18.07 -6.69
N HIS A 15 -5.62 17.07 -7.25
CA HIS A 15 -6.19 16.32 -8.35
C HIS A 15 -7.13 15.29 -7.74
N GLY A 16 -8.43 15.63 -7.71
CA GLY A 16 -9.45 14.71 -7.23
C GLY A 16 -9.29 13.36 -7.96
N LEU A 17 -9.50 12.26 -7.22
CA LEU A 17 -9.52 10.94 -7.81
C LEU A 17 -10.57 10.88 -8.92
N PRO A 18 -10.34 10.12 -10.02
CA PRO A 18 -11.38 9.89 -11.01
C PRO A 18 -12.60 9.26 -10.32
N PRO A 19 -13.82 9.53 -10.81
CA PRO A 19 -15.03 8.97 -10.20
C PRO A 19 -14.96 7.45 -10.21
N ALA A 20 -15.37 6.83 -9.09
CA ALA A 20 -15.55 5.38 -9.03
C ALA A 20 -16.64 4.93 -10.04
N PRO A 21 -16.55 3.72 -10.61
CA PRO A 21 -17.53 3.18 -11.55
C PRO A 21 -18.83 2.74 -10.85
N LEU A 22 -19.46 3.70 -10.15
CA LEU A 22 -20.71 3.53 -9.41
C LEU A 22 -21.69 4.64 -9.79
N ASP A 23 -22.99 4.36 -9.67
CA ASP A 23 -24.01 5.39 -9.85
C ASP A 23 -23.89 6.48 -8.78
N PRO A 24 -23.62 7.74 -9.16
CA PRO A 24 -23.48 8.85 -8.21
C PRO A 24 -24.74 9.08 -7.37
N ALA A 25 -25.93 8.84 -7.91
CA ALA A 25 -27.18 9.00 -7.18
C ALA A 25 -27.32 7.95 -6.07
N ALA A 26 -26.94 6.70 -6.36
CA ALA A 26 -26.91 5.64 -5.35
C ALA A 26 -25.85 5.89 -4.26
N LEU A 27 -24.69 6.45 -4.62
CA LEU A 27 -23.66 6.86 -3.64
C LEU A 27 -24.17 8.00 -2.74
N ALA A 28 -24.88 8.97 -3.28
CA ALA A 28 -25.40 10.12 -2.53
C ALA A 28 -26.36 9.69 -1.41
N GLU A 29 -27.06 8.55 -1.55
CA GLU A 29 -27.93 8.01 -0.51
C GLU A 29 -27.17 7.63 0.77
N SER A 30 -25.89 7.21 0.66
CA SER A 30 -25.05 6.88 1.81
C SER A 30 -24.58 8.12 2.58
N LEU A 31 -24.59 9.29 1.95
CA LEU A 31 -24.17 10.57 2.54
C LEU A 31 -25.30 11.32 3.24
N ARG A 32 -26.51 10.79 3.25
CA ARG A 32 -27.64 11.41 3.96
C ARG A 32 -27.38 11.45 5.47
N PRO A 33 -28.06 12.34 6.21
CA PRO A 33 -27.95 12.39 7.66
C PRO A 33 -28.24 11.05 8.34
N PHE A 34 -27.69 10.85 9.54
CA PHE A 34 -27.91 9.65 10.34
C PHE A 34 -29.42 9.35 10.49
N GLY A 35 -29.80 8.09 10.34
CA GLY A 35 -31.17 7.61 10.33
C GLY A 35 -31.90 7.75 8.98
N GLN A 36 -31.32 8.45 8.00
CA GLN A 36 -31.84 8.58 6.63
C GLN A 36 -30.88 8.01 5.58
N SER A 37 -29.62 7.80 5.95
CA SER A 37 -28.61 7.23 5.08
C SER A 37 -28.89 5.75 4.78
N ARG A 38 -28.42 5.29 3.63
CA ARG A 38 -28.46 3.89 3.22
C ARG A 38 -27.04 3.33 3.12
N MET A 39 -26.93 2.02 3.12
CA MET A 39 -25.68 1.33 2.78
C MET A 39 -25.25 1.71 1.37
N LEU A 40 -23.95 1.56 1.09
CA LEU A 40 -23.44 1.65 -0.28
C LEU A 40 -24.21 0.71 -1.22
N PRO A 41 -24.35 1.06 -2.50
CA PRO A 41 -25.02 0.18 -3.45
C PRO A 41 -24.30 -1.17 -3.55
N ARG A 42 -25.06 -2.23 -3.85
CA ARG A 42 -24.52 -3.60 -3.95
C ARG A 42 -23.27 -3.67 -4.85
N ALA A 43 -23.25 -2.94 -5.95
CA ALA A 43 -22.12 -2.91 -6.88
C ALA A 43 -20.81 -2.50 -6.20
N ALA A 44 -20.84 -1.65 -5.15
CA ALA A 44 -19.65 -1.29 -4.37
C ALA A 44 -18.96 -2.49 -3.71
N TYR A 45 -19.67 -3.60 -3.53
CA TYR A 45 -19.14 -4.80 -2.86
C TYR A 45 -18.93 -5.97 -3.82
N THR A 46 -19.52 -5.93 -5.02
CA THR A 46 -19.57 -7.11 -5.89
C THR A 46 -19.12 -6.88 -7.32
N ASP A 47 -18.89 -5.62 -7.71
CA ASP A 47 -18.46 -5.29 -9.08
C ASP A 47 -16.91 -5.32 -9.18
N PRO A 48 -16.34 -6.19 -10.03
CA PRO A 48 -14.88 -6.23 -10.24
C PRO A 48 -14.29 -4.88 -10.68
N ALA A 49 -15.01 -4.08 -11.45
CA ALA A 49 -14.52 -2.78 -11.90
C ALA A 49 -14.37 -1.79 -10.73
N VAL A 50 -15.22 -1.88 -9.70
CA VAL A 50 -15.07 -1.10 -8.47
C VAL A 50 -13.83 -1.55 -7.71
N PHE A 51 -13.62 -2.86 -7.58
CA PHE A 51 -12.43 -3.40 -6.92
C PHE A 51 -11.13 -2.99 -7.63
N GLU A 52 -11.09 -3.05 -8.96
CA GLU A 52 -9.94 -2.57 -9.76
C GLU A 52 -9.68 -1.09 -9.53
N TRP A 53 -10.73 -0.27 -9.48
CA TRP A 53 -10.63 1.15 -9.19
C TRP A 53 -10.08 1.41 -7.78
N GLU A 54 -10.55 0.69 -6.76
CA GLU A 54 -10.04 0.75 -5.38
C GLU A 54 -8.56 0.34 -5.30
N GLN A 55 -8.18 -0.74 -5.99
CA GLN A 55 -6.78 -1.18 -6.05
C GLN A 55 -5.85 -0.08 -6.59
N GLN A 56 -6.28 0.63 -7.61
CA GLN A 56 -5.48 1.70 -8.22
C GLN A 56 -5.44 2.97 -7.37
N HIS A 57 -6.57 3.37 -6.80
CA HIS A 57 -6.75 4.71 -6.25
C HIS A 57 -6.72 4.77 -4.71
N PHE A 58 -7.08 3.69 -4.03
CA PHE A 58 -6.99 3.61 -2.57
C PHE A 58 -5.73 2.86 -2.15
N PHE A 59 -5.59 1.61 -2.59
CA PHE A 59 -4.50 0.74 -2.13
C PHE A 59 -3.18 0.99 -2.85
N GLY A 60 -3.19 1.48 -4.07
CA GLY A 60 -1.99 1.79 -4.84
C GLY A 60 -1.40 3.18 -4.60
N SER A 61 -2.17 4.12 -4.04
CA SER A 61 -1.74 5.52 -3.88
C SER A 61 -1.89 6.09 -2.46
N GLY A 62 -2.55 5.35 -1.56
CA GLY A 62 -2.81 5.76 -0.19
C GLY A 62 -1.89 5.10 0.85
N TRP A 63 -2.15 5.40 2.11
CA TRP A 63 -1.53 4.70 3.23
C TRP A 63 -2.19 3.34 3.44
N LEU A 64 -1.38 2.29 3.46
CA LEU A 64 -1.82 0.92 3.66
C LEU A 64 -1.10 0.30 4.87
N CYS A 65 -1.88 -0.26 5.80
CA CYS A 65 -1.32 -1.07 6.86
C CYS A 65 -0.95 -2.45 6.30
N VAL A 66 0.35 -2.74 6.18
CA VAL A 66 0.86 -3.99 5.60
C VAL A 66 1.33 -5.00 6.65
N GLY A 67 1.08 -4.73 7.94
CA GLY A 67 1.43 -5.66 9.00
C GLY A 67 1.96 -4.98 10.26
N ARG A 68 2.49 -5.76 11.16
CA ARG A 68 3.08 -5.32 12.42
C ARG A 68 4.60 -5.29 12.31
N SER A 69 5.25 -4.31 12.91
CA SER A 69 6.72 -4.17 12.87
C SER A 69 7.47 -5.32 13.56
N ASP A 70 6.81 -6.03 14.49
CA ASP A 70 7.38 -7.21 15.16
C ASP A 70 7.42 -8.47 14.28
N GLN A 71 6.80 -8.45 13.12
CA GLN A 71 6.90 -9.53 12.12
C GLN A 71 8.22 -9.50 11.33
N VAL A 72 8.96 -8.40 11.44
CA VAL A 72 10.33 -8.20 10.94
C VAL A 72 11.16 -7.57 12.05
N ALA A 73 11.31 -8.28 13.17
CA ALA A 73 11.84 -7.76 14.43
C ALA A 73 13.37 -7.65 14.45
N ASN A 74 14.07 -8.57 13.78
CA ASN A 74 15.52 -8.71 13.88
C ASN A 74 16.22 -8.24 12.60
N PRO A 75 17.47 -7.76 12.69
CA PRO A 75 18.30 -7.50 11.52
C PRO A 75 18.31 -8.69 10.56
N GLY A 76 18.14 -8.41 9.28
CA GLY A 76 18.06 -9.41 8.22
C GLY A 76 16.67 -10.01 8.00
N ASP A 77 15.69 -9.77 8.88
CA ASP A 77 14.32 -10.23 8.64
C ASP A 77 13.74 -9.54 7.40
N GLN A 78 13.11 -10.35 6.56
CA GLN A 78 12.46 -9.93 5.31
C GLN A 78 11.05 -10.54 5.26
N ARG A 79 10.07 -9.76 4.79
CA ARG A 79 8.71 -10.22 4.65
C ARG A 79 8.02 -9.55 3.46
N ALA A 80 7.41 -10.35 2.59
CA ALA A 80 6.61 -9.84 1.48
C ALA A 80 5.13 -9.82 1.84
N GLU A 81 4.48 -8.68 1.62
CA GLU A 81 3.05 -8.49 1.89
C GLU A 81 2.33 -7.93 0.66
N PRO A 82 1.04 -8.27 0.49
CA PRO A 82 0.25 -7.67 -0.57
C PRO A 82 0.06 -6.18 -0.30
N ALA A 83 0.37 -5.35 -1.31
CA ALA A 83 0.14 -3.91 -1.27
C ALA A 83 -0.04 -3.40 -2.69
N GLY A 84 -1.23 -2.91 -3.02
CA GLY A 84 -1.56 -2.51 -4.38
C GLY A 84 -1.30 -3.64 -5.39
N VAL A 85 -0.74 -3.28 -6.56
CA VAL A 85 -0.52 -4.23 -7.66
C VAL A 85 0.79 -5.02 -7.53
N ALA A 86 1.82 -4.40 -6.94
CA ALA A 86 3.19 -4.95 -6.98
C ALA A 86 3.62 -5.67 -5.68
N GLY A 87 2.85 -5.53 -4.60
CA GLY A 87 3.28 -5.98 -3.28
C GLY A 87 4.43 -5.14 -2.70
N VAL A 88 4.69 -5.32 -1.42
CA VAL A 88 5.78 -4.66 -0.70
C VAL A 88 6.70 -5.70 -0.05
N LEU A 89 7.99 -5.45 -0.09
CA LEU A 89 9.01 -6.18 0.64
C LEU A 89 9.46 -5.33 1.84
N LEU A 90 9.16 -5.81 3.04
CA LEU A 90 9.59 -5.23 4.31
C LEU A 90 10.91 -5.86 4.74
N THR A 91 11.86 -5.06 5.22
CA THR A 91 13.16 -5.55 5.69
C THR A 91 13.59 -4.80 6.94
N ARG A 92 14.38 -5.46 7.80
CA ARG A 92 15.06 -4.84 8.93
C ARG A 92 16.56 -4.84 8.64
N ASP A 93 17.19 -3.66 8.66
CA ASP A 93 18.63 -3.54 8.47
C ASP A 93 19.43 -3.82 9.77
N ASP A 94 20.75 -3.77 9.66
CA ASP A 94 21.66 -4.04 10.78
C ASP A 94 21.57 -2.99 11.90
N ASP A 95 21.12 -1.78 11.56
CA ASP A 95 20.88 -0.70 12.53
C ASP A 95 19.48 -0.81 13.19
N GLY A 96 18.69 -1.83 12.83
CA GLY A 96 17.34 -2.05 13.32
C GLY A 96 16.30 -1.14 12.68
N VAL A 97 16.61 -0.48 11.55
CA VAL A 97 15.65 0.36 10.84
C VAL A 97 14.77 -0.49 9.93
N LEU A 98 13.48 -0.22 9.95
CA LEU A 98 12.50 -0.86 9.07
C LEU A 98 12.45 -0.14 7.73
N HIS A 99 12.64 -0.88 6.65
CA HIS A 99 12.51 -0.40 5.28
C HIS A 99 11.37 -1.10 4.55
N ALA A 100 10.83 -0.43 3.54
CA ALA A 100 9.81 -0.97 2.64
C ALA A 100 10.20 -0.67 1.19
N PHE A 101 10.18 -1.68 0.36
CA PHE A 101 10.50 -1.60 -1.07
C PHE A 101 9.37 -2.21 -1.90
N ALA A 102 9.26 -1.81 -3.16
CA ALA A 102 8.46 -2.60 -4.10
C ALA A 102 9.02 -4.02 -4.18
N ASN A 103 8.17 -5.04 -4.05
CA ASN A 103 8.58 -6.45 -4.10
C ASN A 103 8.92 -6.90 -5.54
N THR A 104 9.72 -6.09 -6.22
CA THR A 104 10.02 -6.24 -7.66
C THR A 104 11.47 -5.96 -7.96
N CYS A 105 12.15 -6.90 -8.60
CA CYS A 105 13.53 -6.76 -9.02
C CYS A 105 13.68 -5.69 -10.11
N ARG A 106 14.59 -4.74 -9.92
CA ARG A 106 14.85 -3.65 -10.88
C ARG A 106 15.47 -4.11 -12.19
N HIS A 107 15.97 -5.35 -12.25
CA HIS A 107 16.53 -5.91 -13.48
C HIS A 107 15.46 -6.22 -14.53
N ARG A 108 14.47 -7.06 -14.19
CA ARG A 108 13.43 -7.55 -15.12
C ARG A 108 12.06 -7.74 -14.46
N GLY A 109 11.76 -7.04 -13.39
CA GLY A 109 10.43 -7.06 -12.77
C GLY A 109 10.05 -8.37 -12.08
N HIS A 110 11.01 -9.28 -11.81
CA HIS A 110 10.72 -10.52 -11.09
C HIS A 110 10.39 -10.24 -9.62
N GLU A 111 9.43 -10.96 -9.07
CA GLU A 111 9.11 -10.92 -7.64
C GLU A 111 10.33 -11.34 -6.82
N LEU A 112 10.67 -10.57 -5.78
CA LEU A 112 11.87 -10.81 -4.95
C LEU A 112 11.63 -11.89 -3.89
N LEU A 113 10.48 -11.85 -3.23
CA LEU A 113 10.05 -12.83 -2.24
C LEU A 113 8.57 -13.13 -2.50
N PRO A 114 8.14 -14.41 -2.54
CA PRO A 114 6.72 -14.73 -2.73
C PRO A 114 5.83 -14.02 -1.71
N CYS A 115 4.71 -13.47 -2.18
CA CYS A 115 3.76 -12.74 -1.32
C CYS A 115 3.31 -13.60 -0.13
N GLY A 116 3.33 -13.05 1.07
CA GLY A 116 3.06 -13.75 2.33
C GLY A 116 4.25 -14.54 2.89
N ALA A 117 5.35 -14.67 2.15
CA ALA A 117 6.55 -15.36 2.62
C ALA A 117 7.42 -14.46 3.51
N ALA A 118 8.21 -15.12 4.37
CA ALA A 118 9.24 -14.49 5.18
C ALA A 118 10.59 -15.18 4.96
N ALA A 119 11.67 -14.41 5.11
CA ALA A 119 13.04 -14.89 5.06
C ALA A 119 13.89 -14.16 6.12
N SER A 120 15.07 -14.67 6.41
CA SER A 120 16.06 -13.98 7.25
C SER A 120 17.40 -14.08 6.54
N GLN A 121 17.84 -12.99 5.93
CA GLN A 121 19.06 -12.88 5.13
C GLN A 121 19.60 -11.45 5.20
N SER A 122 20.91 -11.30 5.24
CA SER A 122 21.59 -9.99 5.30
C SER A 122 21.46 -9.17 4.01
N VAL A 123 21.03 -9.79 2.90
CA VAL A 123 20.86 -9.14 1.60
C VAL A 123 19.59 -9.63 0.92
N ILE A 124 18.97 -8.79 0.12
CA ILE A 124 17.86 -9.17 -0.78
C ILE A 124 18.49 -9.77 -2.05
N ILE A 125 18.16 -11.03 -2.34
CA ILE A 125 18.68 -11.73 -3.54
C ILE A 125 17.52 -12.06 -4.46
N CYS A 126 17.58 -11.56 -5.70
CA CYS A 126 16.60 -11.92 -6.71
C CYS A 126 16.75 -13.40 -7.11
N PRO A 127 15.67 -14.23 -7.02
CA PRO A 127 15.76 -15.65 -7.33
C PRO A 127 15.97 -15.95 -8.81
N TYR A 128 15.77 -14.94 -9.70
CA TYR A 128 15.89 -15.16 -11.14
C TYR A 128 17.36 -15.14 -11.62
N HIS A 129 18.15 -14.12 -11.25
CA HIS A 129 19.52 -13.98 -11.70
C HIS A 129 20.50 -13.56 -10.58
N ALA A 130 20.13 -13.79 -9.33
CA ALA A 130 20.95 -13.48 -8.14
C ALA A 130 21.42 -12.00 -8.04
N TRP A 131 20.66 -11.05 -8.61
CA TRP A 131 20.87 -9.63 -8.33
C TRP A 131 20.59 -9.34 -6.84
N THR A 132 21.47 -8.52 -6.25
CA THR A 132 21.38 -8.06 -4.86
C THR A 132 21.22 -6.56 -4.80
#